data_563558e4c266e44b7d27a8850706e61e
#
_entry.id   563558e4c266e44b7d27a8850706e61e
#
_cell.length_a   1.000
_cell.length_b   1.000
_cell.length_c   1.000
_cell.angle_alpha   90.00
_cell.angle_beta   90.00
_cell.angle_gamma   90.00
#
_symmetry.space_group_name_H-M   'P 1'
#
loop_
_entity.id
_entity.type
_entity.pdbx_description
1 polymer ?
#
loop_
_entity_poly.entity_id
_entity_poly.type
_entity_poly.pdbx_seq_one_letter_code
_entity_poly.pdbx_strand_id
1 'polypeptide(L)'
;MAKEKKAPRPKAQTPKGFRDYFGEDVSQRAEMLRVITGVYHHYGFDALESAAVETVEALGKFLPDVDRPNEGVFAWQEFDEDDKGDWLALRYDLTAPLARVYAQHRNELPTPYRRYAMGPVWRNEKPGPGRYRQFYQCDADTVGTASVAADAEICAMLSDTLEKVGIARGDYIVRVNNRKVLNGVLEAMGVSDAGQQADVLRTIDKFDKVGEAGVRQLLGKGRLDASGAYIDGVGLSDAQAEPVVQFLIAKGASNAATLENLRGAVGDSAIGAEGIGELAEIAGLLEAQGYGADRIVIDPSVVRGLGYYTGPVYEAELTFEILDEKGRKRQFGSVAGGGRYDDLVK
;
A
#
# COMPACT_ATOMS: atom_id res chain seq x y z
N MET A 1 -8.94 -59.41 23.29
CA MET A 1 -9.69 -58.17 23.02
C MET A 1 -8.70 -57.09 22.64
N ALA A 2 -8.66 -56.71 21.38
CA ALA A 2 -7.81 -55.61 20.91
C ALA A 2 -8.38 -54.28 21.44
N LYS A 3 -7.56 -53.47 22.13
CA LYS A 3 -7.95 -52.14 22.55
C LYS A 3 -8.16 -51.29 21.30
N GLU A 4 -9.40 -50.86 21.04
CA GLU A 4 -9.72 -49.85 20.02
C GLU A 4 -8.84 -48.63 20.24
N LYS A 5 -8.01 -48.28 19.28
CA LYS A 5 -7.25 -47.03 19.29
C LYS A 5 -8.25 -45.88 19.19
N LYS A 6 -8.48 -45.16 20.29
CA LYS A 6 -9.26 -43.93 20.28
C LYS A 6 -8.66 -42.98 19.24
N ALA A 7 -9.52 -42.47 18.35
CA ALA A 7 -9.12 -41.42 17.39
C ALA A 7 -8.44 -40.25 18.13
N PRO A 8 -7.35 -39.69 17.59
CA PRO A 8 -6.69 -38.57 18.24
C PRO A 8 -7.65 -37.39 18.34
N ARG A 9 -7.74 -36.78 19.51
CA ARG A 9 -8.55 -35.57 19.71
C ARG A 9 -7.98 -34.44 18.85
N PRO A 10 -8.84 -33.63 18.21
CA PRO A 10 -8.39 -32.41 17.51
C PRO A 10 -7.58 -31.50 18.44
N LYS A 11 -6.56 -30.87 17.93
CA LYS A 11 -5.82 -29.87 18.71
C LYS A 11 -6.69 -28.61 18.87
N ALA A 12 -6.88 -28.15 20.11
CA ALA A 12 -7.61 -26.94 20.43
C ALA A 12 -6.69 -25.72 20.21
N GLN A 13 -6.49 -25.34 18.95
CA GLN A 13 -5.65 -24.21 18.56
C GLN A 13 -6.19 -23.56 17.28
N THR A 14 -6.06 -22.24 17.17
CA THR A 14 -6.35 -21.51 15.92
C THR A 14 -5.37 -21.92 14.81
N PRO A 15 -5.77 -21.83 13.54
CA PRO A 15 -4.85 -21.98 12.42
C PRO A 15 -3.69 -20.99 12.50
N LYS A 16 -2.54 -21.35 11.95
CA LYS A 16 -1.35 -20.50 11.95
C LYS A 16 -1.63 -19.17 11.25
N GLY A 17 -1.37 -18.06 11.95
CA GLY A 17 -1.59 -16.70 11.43
C GLY A 17 -2.99 -16.15 11.70
N PHE A 18 -3.84 -16.88 12.40
CA PHE A 18 -5.13 -16.42 12.91
C PHE A 18 -5.07 -16.24 14.42
N ARG A 19 -5.91 -15.36 14.95
CA ARG A 19 -5.99 -15.03 16.37
C ARG A 19 -7.43 -14.81 16.79
N ASP A 20 -7.78 -15.32 17.98
CA ASP A 20 -9.00 -14.94 18.68
C ASP A 20 -8.76 -13.66 19.49
N TYR A 21 -9.80 -12.86 19.64
CA TYR A 21 -9.80 -11.62 20.40
C TYR A 21 -10.87 -11.71 21.49
N PHE A 22 -10.58 -11.22 22.69
CA PHE A 22 -11.46 -11.35 23.84
C PHE A 22 -11.65 -10.00 24.54
N GLY A 23 -12.82 -9.83 25.16
CA GLY A 23 -13.13 -8.77 26.11
C GLY A 23 -12.67 -7.38 25.65
N GLU A 24 -11.68 -6.85 26.33
CA GLU A 24 -11.17 -5.48 26.10
C GLU A 24 -10.60 -5.29 24.69
N ASP A 25 -9.86 -6.24 24.14
CA ASP A 25 -9.35 -6.17 22.75
C ASP A 25 -10.50 -5.92 21.75
N VAL A 26 -11.65 -6.57 21.95
CA VAL A 26 -12.82 -6.42 21.09
C VAL A 26 -13.46 -5.04 21.28
N SER A 27 -13.62 -4.61 22.52
CA SER A 27 -14.23 -3.32 22.86
C SER A 27 -13.40 -2.13 22.37
N GLN A 28 -12.09 -2.17 22.58
CA GLN A 28 -11.16 -1.15 22.10
C GLN A 28 -11.15 -1.05 20.57
N ARG A 29 -11.14 -2.20 19.88
CA ARG A 29 -11.24 -2.21 18.41
C ARG A 29 -12.57 -1.61 17.94
N ALA A 30 -13.69 -1.96 18.56
CA ALA A 30 -15.00 -1.42 18.20
C ALA A 30 -15.04 0.10 18.37
N GLU A 31 -14.47 0.63 19.46
CA GLU A 31 -14.38 2.06 19.68
C GLU A 31 -13.47 2.75 18.66
N MET A 32 -12.32 2.17 18.36
CA MET A 32 -11.42 2.69 17.32
C MET A 32 -12.11 2.75 15.96
N LEU A 33 -12.82 1.70 15.56
CA LEU A 33 -13.60 1.70 14.31
C LEU A 33 -14.69 2.76 14.30
N ARG A 34 -15.39 2.98 15.44
CA ARG A 34 -16.39 4.02 15.58
C ARG A 34 -15.78 5.42 15.39
N VAL A 35 -14.60 5.67 15.96
CA VAL A 35 -13.88 6.94 15.81
C VAL A 35 -13.49 7.17 14.35
N ILE A 36 -12.90 6.16 13.68
CA ILE A 36 -12.52 6.23 12.27
C ILE A 36 -13.76 6.51 11.39
N THR A 37 -14.86 5.79 11.62
CA THR A 37 -16.13 6.03 10.93
C THR A 37 -16.58 7.49 11.06
N GLY A 38 -16.49 8.07 12.26
CA GLY A 38 -16.82 9.46 12.50
C GLY A 38 -16.00 10.45 11.68
N VAL A 39 -14.69 10.18 11.51
CA VAL A 39 -13.83 10.99 10.64
C VAL A 39 -14.26 10.86 9.18
N TYR A 40 -14.45 9.64 8.67
CA TYR A 40 -14.85 9.42 7.28
C TYR A 40 -16.20 10.09 6.95
N HIS A 41 -17.19 10.00 7.85
CA HIS A 41 -18.46 10.72 7.70
C HIS A 41 -18.27 12.24 7.70
N HIS A 42 -17.37 12.78 8.55
CA HIS A 42 -17.09 14.21 8.58
C HIS A 42 -16.53 14.72 7.25
N TYR A 43 -15.75 13.88 6.56
CA TYR A 43 -15.25 14.14 5.22
C TYR A 43 -16.27 13.84 4.09
N GLY A 44 -17.49 13.38 4.42
CA GLY A 44 -18.57 13.13 3.46
C GLY A 44 -18.43 11.81 2.70
N PHE A 45 -17.84 10.79 3.32
CA PHE A 45 -17.80 9.44 2.77
C PHE A 45 -18.97 8.61 3.32
N ASP A 46 -19.63 7.86 2.44
CA ASP A 46 -20.71 6.94 2.77
C ASP A 46 -20.23 5.51 2.98
N ALA A 47 -20.93 4.76 3.83
CA ALA A 47 -20.61 3.37 4.11
C ALA A 47 -20.89 2.46 2.91
N LEU A 48 -19.96 1.56 2.60
CA LEU A 48 -20.16 0.42 1.71
C LEU A 48 -19.82 -0.87 2.45
N GLU A 49 -20.75 -1.82 2.46
CA GLU A 49 -20.49 -3.21 2.85
C GLU A 49 -20.55 -4.10 1.62
N SER A 50 -19.47 -4.79 1.29
CA SER A 50 -19.39 -5.76 0.21
C SER A 50 -19.27 -7.18 0.75
N ALA A 51 -19.54 -8.18 -0.09
CA ALA A 51 -19.37 -9.57 0.27
C ALA A 51 -17.93 -9.88 0.71
N ALA A 52 -17.77 -10.80 1.67
CA ALA A 52 -16.44 -11.28 2.07
C ALA A 52 -15.86 -12.27 1.06
N VAL A 53 -16.69 -12.84 0.21
CA VAL A 53 -16.36 -13.81 -0.83
C VAL A 53 -16.60 -13.14 -2.18
N GLU A 54 -15.63 -13.23 -3.06
CA GLU A 54 -15.66 -12.73 -4.43
C GLU A 54 -15.28 -13.86 -5.40
N THR A 55 -15.64 -13.74 -6.66
CA THR A 55 -15.09 -14.63 -7.70
C THR A 55 -13.60 -14.31 -7.89
N VAL A 56 -12.79 -15.32 -8.17
CA VAL A 56 -11.35 -15.14 -8.44
C VAL A 56 -11.14 -14.20 -9.64
N GLU A 57 -12.04 -14.20 -10.61
CA GLU A 57 -12.02 -13.27 -11.74
C GLU A 57 -12.15 -11.81 -11.32
N ALA A 58 -13.03 -11.50 -10.36
CA ALA A 58 -13.16 -10.15 -9.79
C ALA A 58 -11.91 -9.69 -9.03
N LEU A 59 -11.16 -10.63 -8.48
CA LEU A 59 -9.88 -10.37 -7.81
C LEU A 59 -8.67 -10.44 -8.77
N GLY A 60 -8.85 -10.99 -9.98
CA GLY A 60 -7.79 -11.45 -10.89
C GLY A 60 -6.77 -10.41 -11.32
N LYS A 61 -7.14 -9.12 -11.38
CA LYS A 61 -6.19 -8.03 -11.68
C LYS A 61 -5.13 -7.80 -10.59
N PHE A 62 -5.35 -8.34 -9.41
CA PHE A 62 -4.56 -8.07 -8.21
C PHE A 62 -3.94 -9.33 -7.61
N LEU A 63 -4.18 -10.49 -8.22
CA LEU A 63 -3.51 -11.73 -7.84
C LEU A 63 -2.07 -11.68 -8.37
N PRO A 64 -1.06 -11.89 -7.53
CA PRO A 64 0.35 -11.81 -7.95
C PRO A 64 0.72 -12.86 -9.01
N ASP A 65 -0.06 -13.93 -9.14
CA ASP A 65 0.21 -15.02 -10.08
C ASP A 65 -1.09 -15.76 -10.45
N VAL A 66 -1.53 -15.58 -11.69
CA VAL A 66 -2.77 -16.21 -12.23
C VAL A 66 -2.64 -17.73 -12.30
N ASP A 67 -1.42 -18.25 -12.48
CA ASP A 67 -1.15 -19.69 -12.58
C ASP A 67 -1.16 -20.39 -11.20
N ARG A 68 -1.19 -19.61 -10.12
CA ARG A 68 -1.23 -20.10 -8.74
C ARG A 68 -2.29 -19.38 -7.91
N PRO A 69 -3.58 -19.67 -8.12
CA PRO A 69 -4.68 -18.91 -7.52
C PRO A 69 -4.68 -18.92 -5.98
N ASN A 70 -3.96 -19.82 -5.34
CA ASN A 70 -3.82 -19.90 -3.88
C ASN A 70 -2.58 -19.17 -3.33
N GLU A 71 -1.73 -18.59 -4.17
CA GLU A 71 -0.59 -17.82 -3.71
C GLU A 71 -1.07 -16.41 -3.32
N GLY A 72 -1.02 -16.10 -2.04
CA GLY A 72 -1.50 -14.83 -1.47
C GLY A 72 -3.00 -14.77 -1.14
N VAL A 73 -3.83 -15.70 -1.61
CA VAL A 73 -5.29 -15.71 -1.45
C VAL A 73 -5.77 -17.02 -0.84
N PHE A 74 -6.91 -16.97 -0.15
CA PHE A 74 -7.67 -18.16 0.24
C PHE A 74 -8.76 -18.38 -0.80
N ALA A 75 -8.56 -19.32 -1.72
CA ALA A 75 -9.49 -19.64 -2.79
C ALA A 75 -9.91 -21.10 -2.76
N TRP A 76 -11.12 -21.38 -3.24
CA TRP A 76 -11.67 -22.71 -3.44
C TRP A 76 -12.56 -22.74 -4.67
N GLN A 77 -12.78 -23.92 -5.22
CA GLN A 77 -13.71 -24.11 -6.32
C GLN A 77 -15.04 -24.64 -5.79
N GLU A 78 -16.14 -24.10 -6.23
CA GLU A 78 -17.46 -24.70 -6.00
C GLU A 78 -17.61 -25.97 -6.81
N PHE A 79 -18.30 -26.94 -6.26
CA PHE A 79 -18.68 -28.18 -6.96
C PHE A 79 -20.18 -28.17 -7.09
N ASP A 80 -20.66 -28.11 -8.34
CA ASP A 80 -22.05 -28.38 -8.68
C ASP A 80 -22.19 -29.84 -9.14
N GLU A 81 -23.39 -30.42 -9.03
CA GLU A 81 -23.61 -31.85 -9.27
C GLU A 81 -23.19 -32.32 -10.68
N ASP A 82 -23.19 -31.41 -11.67
CA ASP A 82 -22.92 -31.72 -13.06
C ASP A 82 -21.64 -31.13 -13.66
N ASP A 83 -20.94 -30.20 -12.96
CA ASP A 83 -19.69 -29.59 -13.46
C ASP A 83 -18.88 -28.92 -12.33
N LYS A 84 -17.64 -28.51 -12.66
CA LYS A 84 -16.83 -27.68 -11.77
C LYS A 84 -17.39 -26.25 -11.80
N GLY A 85 -17.88 -25.78 -10.65
CA GLY A 85 -18.36 -24.41 -10.47
C GLY A 85 -17.22 -23.39 -10.46
N ASP A 86 -17.60 -22.15 -10.22
CA ASP A 86 -16.68 -21.00 -10.22
C ASP A 86 -15.61 -21.09 -9.11
N TRP A 87 -14.49 -20.48 -9.38
CA TRP A 87 -13.49 -20.24 -8.36
C TRP A 87 -13.87 -19.02 -7.50
N LEU A 88 -14.02 -19.25 -6.21
CA LEU A 88 -14.31 -18.25 -5.21
C LEU A 88 -13.09 -18.01 -4.32
N ALA A 89 -12.98 -16.80 -3.75
CA ALA A 89 -11.92 -16.46 -2.82
C ALA A 89 -12.41 -15.53 -1.71
N LEU A 90 -11.79 -15.61 -0.54
CA LEU A 90 -11.92 -14.58 0.47
C LEU A 90 -11.22 -13.29 -0.02
N ARG A 91 -11.90 -12.16 0.11
CA ARG A 91 -11.33 -10.85 -0.24
C ARG A 91 -10.03 -10.61 0.53
N TYR A 92 -8.98 -10.19 -0.18
CA TYR A 92 -7.67 -9.89 0.43
C TYR A 92 -7.45 -8.41 0.69
N ASP A 93 -8.34 -7.56 0.18
CA ASP A 93 -8.49 -6.13 0.47
C ASP A 93 -9.97 -5.69 0.31
N LEU A 94 -10.23 -4.40 0.48
CA LEU A 94 -11.55 -3.80 0.29
C LEU A 94 -11.64 -2.99 -1.02
N THR A 95 -10.56 -2.92 -1.80
CA THR A 95 -10.47 -2.15 -3.05
C THR A 95 -10.95 -2.96 -4.25
N ALA A 96 -10.56 -4.23 -4.37
CA ALA A 96 -11.06 -5.10 -5.45
C ALA A 96 -12.60 -5.27 -5.41
N PRO A 97 -13.23 -5.49 -4.22
CA PRO A 97 -14.69 -5.45 -4.11
C PRO A 97 -15.31 -4.11 -4.53
N LEU A 98 -14.66 -2.97 -4.25
CA LEU A 98 -15.13 -1.66 -4.72
C LEU A 98 -15.16 -1.59 -6.24
N ALA A 99 -14.10 -2.06 -6.92
CA ALA A 99 -14.05 -2.06 -8.38
C ALA A 99 -15.22 -2.81 -9.00
N ARG A 100 -15.53 -4.01 -8.47
CA ARG A 100 -16.69 -4.81 -8.92
C ARG A 100 -18.01 -4.09 -8.63
N VAL A 101 -18.21 -3.57 -7.41
CA VAL A 101 -19.43 -2.84 -7.03
C VAL A 101 -19.63 -1.64 -7.95
N TYR A 102 -18.57 -0.84 -8.16
CA TYR A 102 -18.65 0.33 -9.02
C TYR A 102 -18.96 -0.04 -10.48
N ALA A 103 -18.33 -1.09 -11.02
CA ALA A 103 -18.60 -1.58 -12.36
C ALA A 103 -20.07 -2.06 -12.51
N GLN A 104 -20.60 -2.75 -11.49
CA GLN A 104 -21.96 -3.28 -11.48
C GLN A 104 -23.02 -2.18 -11.35
N HIS A 105 -22.78 -1.15 -10.52
CA HIS A 105 -23.77 -0.14 -10.12
C HIS A 105 -23.44 1.27 -10.62
N ARG A 106 -22.48 1.44 -11.55
CA ARG A 106 -21.97 2.76 -11.97
C ARG A 106 -23.04 3.76 -12.42
N ASN A 107 -24.17 3.28 -12.94
CA ASN A 107 -25.27 4.13 -13.42
C ASN A 107 -26.20 4.59 -12.28
N GLU A 108 -26.10 3.99 -11.12
CA GLU A 108 -26.90 4.26 -9.92
C GLU A 108 -26.11 5.07 -8.87
N LEU A 109 -24.79 4.99 -8.93
CA LEU A 109 -23.89 5.64 -7.98
C LEU A 109 -23.62 7.11 -8.36
N PRO A 110 -23.45 8.01 -7.38
CA PRO A 110 -23.11 9.40 -7.66
C PRO A 110 -21.72 9.54 -8.27
N THR A 111 -21.45 10.67 -8.94
CA THR A 111 -20.11 11.03 -9.41
C THR A 111 -19.72 12.40 -8.86
N PRO A 112 -18.64 12.52 -8.09
CA PRO A 112 -17.79 11.44 -7.61
C PRO A 112 -18.49 10.53 -6.60
N TYR A 113 -18.17 9.23 -6.61
CA TYR A 113 -18.58 8.27 -5.60
C TYR A 113 -17.55 8.22 -4.49
N ARG A 114 -17.95 8.55 -3.28
CA ARG A 114 -17.10 8.65 -2.09
C ARG A 114 -17.59 7.64 -1.07
N ARG A 115 -16.83 6.56 -0.89
CA ARG A 115 -17.22 5.49 0.01
C ARG A 115 -16.13 5.20 1.03
N TYR A 116 -16.52 4.72 2.20
CA TYR A 116 -15.62 3.99 3.07
C TYR A 116 -16.12 2.55 3.28
N ALA A 117 -15.21 1.64 3.55
CA ALA A 117 -15.51 0.28 3.95
C ALA A 117 -14.59 -0.15 5.09
N MET A 118 -15.13 -0.94 6.01
CA MET A 118 -14.36 -1.50 7.12
C MET A 118 -14.71 -2.97 7.26
N GLY A 119 -13.70 -3.80 7.47
CA GLY A 119 -13.96 -5.21 7.67
C GLY A 119 -12.72 -6.07 7.65
N PRO A 120 -12.89 -7.36 7.98
CA PRO A 120 -11.81 -8.31 7.90
C PRO A 120 -11.45 -8.60 6.44
N VAL A 121 -10.15 -8.77 6.22
CA VAL A 121 -9.56 -9.24 4.97
C VAL A 121 -8.60 -10.40 5.26
N TRP A 122 -8.33 -11.21 4.24
CA TRP A 122 -7.58 -12.45 4.41
C TRP A 122 -6.44 -12.54 3.39
N ARG A 123 -5.22 -12.76 3.89
CA ARG A 123 -4.03 -12.93 3.03
C ARG A 123 -3.33 -14.23 3.36
N ASN A 124 -3.18 -15.10 2.38
CA ASN A 124 -2.50 -16.39 2.52
C ASN A 124 -0.98 -16.25 2.44
N GLU A 125 -0.43 -15.25 3.14
CA GLU A 125 1.00 -15.00 3.24
C GLU A 125 1.62 -15.72 4.44
N LYS A 126 2.96 -15.77 4.46
CA LYS A 126 3.70 -16.29 5.63
C LYS A 126 3.49 -15.35 6.82
N PRO A 127 2.86 -15.80 7.92
CA PRO A 127 2.63 -14.95 9.07
C PRO A 127 3.93 -14.66 9.83
N GLY A 128 3.98 -13.50 10.47
CA GLY A 128 5.10 -13.01 11.27
C GLY A 128 4.64 -12.11 12.41
N PRO A 129 5.56 -11.54 13.19
CA PRO A 129 5.21 -10.56 14.23
C PRO A 129 4.44 -9.38 13.63
N GLY A 130 3.21 -9.13 14.15
CA GLY A 130 2.32 -8.10 13.64
C GLY A 130 1.67 -8.39 12.28
N ARG A 131 2.00 -9.51 11.62
CA ARG A 131 1.41 -9.93 10.34
C ARG A 131 0.55 -11.17 10.53
N TYR A 132 -0.76 -10.95 10.53
CA TYR A 132 -1.77 -11.98 10.59
C TYR A 132 -2.32 -12.29 9.19
N ARG A 133 -2.88 -13.49 9.04
CA ARG A 133 -3.58 -13.90 7.82
C ARG A 133 -5.01 -13.36 7.73
N GLN A 134 -5.56 -12.93 8.87
CA GLN A 134 -6.81 -12.18 8.96
C GLN A 134 -6.55 -10.91 9.76
N PHE A 135 -6.93 -9.77 9.21
CA PHE A 135 -6.83 -8.47 9.88
C PHE A 135 -7.92 -7.54 9.37
N TYR A 136 -8.12 -6.41 10.04
CA TYR A 136 -9.10 -5.41 9.63
C TYR A 136 -8.44 -4.35 8.75
N GLN A 137 -9.12 -3.98 7.67
CA GLN A 137 -8.86 -2.76 6.91
C GLN A 137 -9.95 -1.71 7.17
N CYS A 138 -9.57 -0.45 7.05
CA CYS A 138 -10.42 0.71 7.10
C CYS A 138 -10.06 1.57 5.88
N ASP A 139 -10.81 1.41 4.81
CA ASP A 139 -10.51 2.00 3.51
C ASP A 139 -11.51 3.13 3.21
N ALA A 140 -11.03 4.20 2.60
CA ALA A 140 -11.86 5.27 2.07
C ALA A 140 -11.36 5.64 0.67
N ASP A 141 -12.28 5.69 -0.29
CA ASP A 141 -11.96 5.92 -1.70
C ASP A 141 -12.92 6.91 -2.34
N THR A 142 -12.39 7.70 -3.27
CA THR A 142 -13.15 8.58 -4.14
C THR A 142 -13.00 8.10 -5.58
N VAL A 143 -14.09 7.78 -6.25
CA VAL A 143 -14.11 7.31 -7.64
C VAL A 143 -14.80 8.33 -8.52
N GLY A 144 -14.23 8.60 -9.70
CA GLY A 144 -14.84 9.47 -10.71
C GLY A 144 -14.45 10.95 -10.60
N THR A 145 -13.25 11.27 -10.08
CA THR A 145 -12.67 12.61 -10.14
C THR A 145 -11.21 12.57 -10.60
N ALA A 146 -10.84 13.51 -11.44
CA ALA A 146 -9.45 13.72 -11.86
C ALA A 146 -8.72 14.78 -10.99
N SER A 147 -9.45 15.45 -10.09
CA SER A 147 -8.90 16.54 -9.29
C SER A 147 -7.87 16.04 -8.28
N VAL A 148 -6.71 16.67 -8.26
CA VAL A 148 -5.63 16.43 -7.28
C VAL A 148 -6.06 16.85 -5.85
N ALA A 149 -7.09 17.68 -5.72
CA ALA A 149 -7.66 18.01 -4.43
C ALA A 149 -8.21 16.78 -3.69
N ALA A 150 -8.66 15.74 -4.41
CA ALA A 150 -9.07 14.48 -3.79
C ALA A 150 -7.89 13.74 -3.13
N ASP A 151 -6.71 13.80 -3.75
CA ASP A 151 -5.50 13.18 -3.17
C ASP A 151 -5.04 13.94 -1.91
N ALA A 152 -5.06 15.28 -1.96
CA ALA A 152 -4.77 16.11 -0.79
C ALA A 152 -5.76 15.84 0.36
N GLU A 153 -7.04 15.72 0.06
CA GLU A 153 -8.08 15.42 1.04
C GLU A 153 -7.86 14.06 1.72
N ILE A 154 -7.51 13.02 0.97
CA ILE A 154 -7.19 11.70 1.54
C ILE A 154 -6.00 11.79 2.49
N CYS A 155 -4.96 12.54 2.13
CA CYS A 155 -3.80 12.76 3.01
C CYS A 155 -4.19 13.48 4.31
N ALA A 156 -5.03 14.53 4.21
CA ALA A 156 -5.55 15.27 5.36
C ALA A 156 -6.40 14.36 6.26
N MET A 157 -7.36 13.63 5.66
CA MET A 157 -8.24 12.68 6.37
C MET A 157 -7.44 11.57 7.07
N LEU A 158 -6.37 11.07 6.45
CA LEU A 158 -5.48 10.07 7.07
C LEU A 158 -4.78 10.65 8.31
N SER A 159 -4.26 11.87 8.21
CA SER A 159 -3.66 12.60 9.34
C SER A 159 -4.67 12.80 10.48
N ASP A 160 -5.87 13.30 10.17
CA ASP A 160 -6.93 13.51 11.14
C ASP A 160 -7.40 12.20 11.79
N THR A 161 -7.45 11.12 11.02
CA THR A 161 -7.81 9.79 11.51
C THR A 161 -6.81 9.32 12.57
N LEU A 162 -5.51 9.45 12.30
CA LEU A 162 -4.46 9.07 13.24
C LEU A 162 -4.53 9.88 14.54
N GLU A 163 -4.71 11.20 14.44
CA GLU A 163 -4.87 12.08 15.63
C GLU A 163 -6.13 11.72 16.41
N LYS A 164 -7.25 11.43 15.74
CA LYS A 164 -8.53 11.08 16.41
C LYS A 164 -8.50 9.73 17.11
N VAL A 165 -7.77 8.75 16.61
CA VAL A 165 -7.56 7.46 17.31
C VAL A 165 -6.50 7.54 18.41
N GLY A 166 -5.89 8.70 18.66
CA GLY A 166 -5.00 8.95 19.79
C GLY A 166 -3.51 8.96 19.48
N ILE A 167 -3.11 8.93 18.20
CA ILE A 167 -1.70 9.11 17.80
C ILE A 167 -1.40 10.61 17.79
N ALA A 168 -0.48 11.06 18.65
CA ALA A 168 -0.15 12.48 18.74
C ALA A 168 0.64 12.99 17.53
N ARG A 169 0.58 14.31 17.28
CA ARG A 169 1.48 14.96 16.33
C ARG A 169 2.92 14.74 16.72
N GLY A 170 3.77 14.39 15.75
CA GLY A 170 5.16 14.02 15.96
C GLY A 170 5.38 12.53 16.16
N ASP A 171 4.31 11.76 16.46
CA ASP A 171 4.33 10.31 16.60
C ASP A 171 3.95 9.58 15.29
N TYR A 172 3.63 10.32 14.25
CA TYR A 172 3.38 9.81 12.90
C TYR A 172 3.86 10.82 11.85
N ILE A 173 4.01 10.33 10.62
CA ILE A 173 4.23 11.14 9.44
C ILE A 173 3.48 10.53 8.25
N VAL A 174 2.77 11.35 7.47
CA VAL A 174 2.23 10.98 6.17
C VAL A 174 3.23 11.40 5.10
N ARG A 175 3.73 10.44 4.35
CA ARG A 175 4.68 10.66 3.25
C ARG A 175 3.94 10.57 1.93
N VAL A 176 4.19 11.51 1.04
CA VAL A 176 3.53 11.59 -0.27
C VAL A 176 4.57 11.58 -1.37
N ASN A 177 4.33 10.78 -2.40
CA ASN A 177 5.11 10.77 -3.64
C ASN A 177 4.16 10.65 -4.84
N ASN A 178 4.69 10.53 -6.04
CA ASN A 178 3.91 10.38 -7.26
C ASN A 178 4.55 9.38 -8.22
N ARG A 179 3.76 8.42 -8.69
CA ARG A 179 4.22 7.41 -9.66
C ARG A 179 4.73 8.03 -10.96
N LYS A 180 4.12 9.14 -11.41
CA LYS A 180 4.55 9.86 -12.62
C LYS A 180 5.97 10.39 -12.50
N VAL A 181 6.38 10.85 -11.30
CA VAL A 181 7.76 11.29 -11.06
C VAL A 181 8.73 10.14 -11.27
N LEU A 182 8.42 8.96 -10.69
CA LEU A 182 9.25 7.78 -10.87
C LEU A 182 9.30 7.32 -12.34
N ASN A 183 8.17 7.36 -13.04
CA ASN A 183 8.15 7.06 -14.48
C ASN A 183 9.03 8.05 -15.27
N GLY A 184 8.99 9.32 -14.91
CA GLY A 184 9.86 10.35 -15.51
C GLY A 184 11.35 10.08 -15.28
N VAL A 185 11.71 9.61 -14.10
CA VAL A 185 13.09 9.16 -13.81
C VAL A 185 13.49 7.97 -14.69
N LEU A 186 12.59 7.00 -14.88
CA LEU A 186 12.83 5.85 -15.76
C LEU A 186 13.00 6.28 -17.23
N GLU A 187 12.22 7.27 -17.70
CA GLU A 187 12.41 7.87 -19.03
C GLU A 187 13.77 8.57 -19.14
N ALA A 188 14.15 9.37 -18.16
CA ALA A 188 15.43 10.08 -18.12
C ALA A 188 16.66 9.14 -18.16
N MET A 189 16.51 7.92 -17.62
CA MET A 189 17.54 6.87 -17.71
C MET A 189 17.75 6.33 -19.13
N GLY A 190 16.79 6.54 -20.04
CA GLY A 190 16.81 5.95 -21.37
C GLY A 190 16.59 4.43 -21.40
N VAL A 191 16.00 3.85 -20.36
CA VAL A 191 15.65 2.42 -20.28
C VAL A 191 14.24 2.22 -20.77
N SER A 192 14.08 1.56 -21.92
CA SER A 192 12.79 1.27 -22.55
C SER A 192 12.29 -0.16 -22.31
N ASP A 193 13.15 -1.08 -21.88
CA ASP A 193 12.77 -2.47 -21.60
C ASP A 193 11.96 -2.57 -20.32
N ALA A 194 10.72 -3.09 -20.45
CA ALA A 194 9.78 -3.20 -19.34
C ALA A 194 10.27 -4.15 -18.23
N GLY A 195 11.00 -5.21 -18.57
CA GLY A 195 11.58 -6.12 -17.60
C GLY A 195 12.65 -5.43 -16.76
N GLN A 196 13.55 -4.69 -17.44
CA GLN A 196 14.59 -3.92 -16.77
C GLN A 196 13.99 -2.79 -15.88
N GLN A 197 12.95 -2.11 -16.35
CA GLN A 197 12.21 -1.13 -15.52
C GLN A 197 11.64 -1.78 -14.26
N ALA A 198 11.03 -2.96 -14.38
CA ALA A 198 10.52 -3.72 -13.23
C ALA A 198 11.62 -4.11 -12.24
N ASP A 199 12.83 -4.47 -12.74
CA ASP A 199 13.99 -4.78 -11.91
C ASP A 199 14.53 -3.55 -11.18
N VAL A 200 14.55 -2.39 -11.85
CA VAL A 200 14.88 -1.09 -11.23
C VAL A 200 13.91 -0.82 -10.08
N LEU A 201 12.61 -0.95 -10.32
CA LEU A 201 11.57 -0.71 -9.31
C LEU A 201 11.71 -1.64 -8.10
N ARG A 202 11.96 -2.94 -8.35
CA ARG A 202 12.25 -3.90 -7.27
C ARG A 202 13.52 -3.57 -6.48
N THR A 203 14.48 -2.91 -7.12
CA THR A 203 15.72 -2.48 -6.49
C THR A 203 15.50 -1.24 -5.63
N ILE A 204 14.72 -0.28 -6.11
CA ILE A 204 14.32 0.93 -5.38
C ILE A 204 13.59 0.56 -4.07
N ASP A 205 12.69 -0.41 -4.09
CA ASP A 205 11.94 -0.90 -2.91
C ASP A 205 12.86 -1.43 -1.77
N LYS A 206 14.11 -1.70 -2.08
CA LYS A 206 15.11 -2.13 -1.07
C LYS A 206 15.86 -0.97 -0.42
N PHE A 207 15.60 0.30 -0.82
CA PHE A 207 16.37 1.46 -0.38
C PHE A 207 16.46 1.56 1.15
N ASP A 208 15.36 1.42 1.86
CA ASP A 208 15.31 1.48 3.33
C ASP A 208 16.16 0.39 4.01
N LYS A 209 16.39 -0.73 3.32
CA LYS A 209 17.13 -1.88 3.86
C LYS A 209 18.62 -1.82 3.57
N VAL A 210 19.00 -1.31 2.40
CA VAL A 210 20.38 -1.39 1.91
C VAL A 210 21.05 -0.03 1.75
N GLY A 211 20.31 1.06 1.85
CA GLY A 211 20.78 2.43 1.69
C GLY A 211 21.21 2.77 0.27
N GLU A 212 21.66 4.01 0.06
CA GLU A 212 22.10 4.53 -1.25
C GLU A 212 23.19 3.65 -1.89
N ALA A 213 24.26 3.36 -1.15
CA ALA A 213 25.37 2.58 -1.66
C ALA A 213 24.95 1.16 -2.10
N GLY A 214 24.05 0.54 -1.33
CA GLY A 214 23.52 -0.79 -1.65
C GLY A 214 22.61 -0.78 -2.88
N VAL A 215 21.76 0.23 -3.02
CA VAL A 215 20.91 0.40 -4.22
C VAL A 215 21.77 0.68 -5.45
N ARG A 216 22.76 1.55 -5.36
CA ARG A 216 23.67 1.85 -6.47
C ARG A 216 24.39 0.58 -6.96
N GLN A 217 24.84 -0.29 -6.05
CA GLN A 217 25.43 -1.60 -6.42
C GLN A 217 24.43 -2.52 -7.11
N LEU A 218 23.19 -2.60 -6.59
CA LEU A 218 22.12 -3.44 -7.16
C LEU A 218 21.58 -2.91 -8.49
N LEU A 219 21.58 -1.61 -8.73
CA LEU A 219 21.28 -1.04 -10.04
C LEU A 219 22.37 -1.39 -11.06
N GLY A 220 23.63 -1.45 -10.63
CA GLY A 220 24.79 -1.83 -11.46
C GLY A 220 24.99 -3.35 -11.53
N LYS A 221 26.16 -3.81 -11.15
CA LYS A 221 26.61 -5.22 -11.29
C LYS A 221 26.00 -6.15 -10.23
N GLY A 222 25.63 -5.65 -9.08
CA GLY A 222 25.15 -6.44 -7.93
C GLY A 222 26.07 -6.33 -6.71
N ARG A 223 25.77 -7.10 -5.66
CA ARG A 223 26.48 -7.06 -4.38
C ARG A 223 26.43 -8.40 -3.64
N LEU A 224 27.32 -8.57 -2.69
CA LEU A 224 27.21 -9.63 -1.69
C LEU A 224 26.15 -9.22 -0.63
N ASP A 225 25.32 -10.16 -0.22
CA ASP A 225 24.42 -9.97 0.92
C ASP A 225 25.11 -10.24 2.27
N ALA A 226 24.38 -10.11 3.37
CA ALA A 226 24.92 -10.35 4.71
C ALA A 226 25.31 -11.83 4.97
N SER A 227 24.83 -12.76 4.15
CA SER A 227 25.19 -14.18 4.22
C SER A 227 26.40 -14.54 3.37
N GLY A 228 26.91 -13.57 2.56
CA GLY A 228 27.98 -13.77 1.60
C GLY A 228 27.53 -14.32 0.24
N ALA A 229 26.21 -14.44 0.02
CA ALA A 229 25.66 -14.80 -1.29
C ALA A 229 25.67 -13.58 -2.22
N TYR A 230 26.06 -13.81 -3.49
CA TYR A 230 26.06 -12.75 -4.49
C TYR A 230 24.64 -12.55 -5.02
N ILE A 231 24.18 -11.31 -5.02
CA ILE A 231 22.92 -10.88 -5.62
C ILE A 231 23.25 -10.13 -6.91
N ASP A 232 22.78 -10.64 -8.03
CA ASP A 232 22.95 -10.01 -9.33
C ASP A 232 22.25 -8.64 -9.35
N GLY A 233 22.83 -7.69 -10.04
CA GLY A 233 22.27 -6.36 -10.25
C GLY A 233 21.48 -6.27 -11.55
N VAL A 234 20.86 -5.09 -11.76
CA VAL A 234 20.07 -4.79 -12.97
C VAL A 234 20.94 -4.62 -14.21
N GLY A 235 22.23 -4.35 -14.03
CA GLY A 235 23.20 -4.18 -15.13
C GLY A 235 23.19 -2.79 -15.76
N LEU A 236 22.69 -1.77 -15.08
CA LEU A 236 22.74 -0.38 -15.55
C LEU A 236 24.19 0.16 -15.52
N SER A 237 24.49 1.06 -16.46
CA SER A 237 25.67 1.91 -16.36
C SER A 237 25.50 2.94 -15.25
N ASP A 238 26.61 3.52 -14.77
CA ASP A 238 26.57 4.57 -13.75
C ASP A 238 25.73 5.78 -14.20
N ALA A 239 25.82 6.15 -15.48
CA ALA A 239 25.02 7.24 -16.06
C ALA A 239 23.50 6.95 -16.03
N GLN A 240 23.11 5.70 -16.23
CA GLN A 240 21.70 5.29 -16.15
C GLN A 240 21.21 5.15 -14.70
N ALA A 241 22.07 4.71 -13.78
CA ALA A 241 21.73 4.57 -12.38
C ALA A 241 21.61 5.93 -11.66
N GLU A 242 22.33 6.96 -12.10
CA GLU A 242 22.41 8.25 -11.43
C GLU A 242 21.04 8.94 -11.24
N PRO A 243 20.16 9.07 -12.25
CA PRO A 243 18.83 9.68 -12.05
C PRO A 243 18.00 8.96 -10.97
N VAL A 244 18.08 7.64 -10.87
CA VAL A 244 17.39 6.86 -9.85
C VAL A 244 17.92 7.16 -8.45
N VAL A 245 19.24 7.23 -8.32
CA VAL A 245 19.86 7.53 -7.03
C VAL A 245 19.53 8.96 -6.62
N GLN A 246 19.60 9.94 -7.54
CA GLN A 246 19.21 11.31 -7.29
C GLN A 246 17.74 11.43 -6.86
N PHE A 247 16.86 10.68 -7.49
CA PHE A 247 15.46 10.59 -7.07
C PHE A 247 15.33 10.09 -5.63
N LEU A 248 16.00 9.00 -5.26
CA LEU A 248 15.89 8.41 -3.92
C LEU A 248 16.41 9.33 -2.80
N ILE A 249 17.42 10.14 -3.09
CA ILE A 249 18.01 11.09 -2.13
C ILE A 249 17.46 12.53 -2.30
N ALA A 250 16.45 12.73 -3.14
CA ALA A 250 15.92 14.06 -3.46
C ALA A 250 15.22 14.76 -2.29
N LYS A 251 14.97 14.06 -1.17
CA LYS A 251 14.36 14.65 0.01
C LYS A 251 15.19 15.82 0.53
N GLY A 252 14.59 17.01 0.48
CA GLY A 252 15.18 18.26 0.97
C GLY A 252 14.69 18.63 2.38
N ALA A 253 15.14 19.79 2.86
CA ALA A 253 14.73 20.32 4.14
C ALA A 253 13.27 20.82 4.17
N SER A 254 12.64 20.98 3.03
CA SER A 254 11.23 21.37 2.87
C SER A 254 10.62 20.70 1.64
N ASN A 255 9.29 20.70 1.55
CA ASN A 255 8.59 20.22 0.35
C ASN A 255 9.04 20.97 -0.91
N ALA A 256 9.25 22.29 -0.84
CA ALA A 256 9.75 23.08 -1.95
C ALA A 256 11.15 22.65 -2.41
N ALA A 257 12.08 22.41 -1.46
CA ALA A 257 13.42 21.90 -1.75
C ALA A 257 13.38 20.48 -2.36
N THR A 258 12.50 19.62 -1.85
CA THR A 258 12.30 18.27 -2.41
C THR A 258 11.80 18.33 -3.85
N LEU A 259 10.80 19.18 -4.14
CA LEU A 259 10.26 19.37 -5.49
C LEU A 259 11.32 19.88 -6.46
N GLU A 260 12.19 20.79 -6.03
CA GLU A 260 13.29 21.30 -6.87
C GLU A 260 14.31 20.20 -7.18
N ASN A 261 14.69 19.39 -6.20
CA ASN A 261 15.58 18.26 -6.40
C ASN A 261 14.98 17.22 -7.37
N LEU A 262 13.68 16.95 -7.25
CA LEU A 262 12.96 16.04 -8.15
C LEU A 262 12.94 16.53 -9.59
N ARG A 263 12.84 17.85 -9.84
CA ARG A 263 12.95 18.43 -11.20
C ARG A 263 14.29 18.07 -11.86
N GLY A 264 15.37 18.11 -11.08
CA GLY A 264 16.68 17.68 -11.57
C GLY A 264 16.73 16.19 -11.95
N ALA A 265 16.05 15.33 -11.19
CA ALA A 265 16.04 13.88 -11.42
C ALA A 265 15.20 13.46 -12.64
N VAL A 266 14.09 14.14 -12.93
CA VAL A 266 13.22 13.81 -14.08
C VAL A 266 13.68 14.41 -15.40
N GLY A 267 14.58 15.40 -15.38
CA GLY A 267 15.08 16.08 -16.57
C GLY A 267 13.94 16.66 -17.43
N ASP A 268 13.95 16.37 -18.74
CA ASP A 268 12.97 16.86 -19.72
C ASP A 268 11.71 15.98 -19.83
N SER A 269 11.51 15.00 -18.96
CA SER A 269 10.35 14.11 -19.00
C SER A 269 9.05 14.87 -18.73
N ALA A 270 8.12 14.83 -19.69
CA ALA A 270 6.81 15.47 -19.56
C ALA A 270 5.96 14.83 -18.46
N ILE A 271 5.97 13.51 -18.36
CA ILE A 271 5.24 12.79 -17.31
C ILE A 271 5.84 13.05 -15.92
N GLY A 272 7.16 13.17 -15.83
CA GLY A 272 7.85 13.54 -14.60
C GLY A 272 7.48 14.95 -14.14
N ALA A 273 7.46 15.92 -15.07
CA ALA A 273 7.06 17.29 -14.80
C ALA A 273 5.59 17.39 -14.37
N GLU A 274 4.68 16.63 -14.99
CA GLU A 274 3.28 16.52 -14.57
C GLU A 274 3.17 16.01 -13.13
N GLY A 275 3.86 14.90 -12.78
CA GLY A 275 3.86 14.35 -11.42
C GLY A 275 4.38 15.33 -10.37
N ILE A 276 5.40 16.12 -10.70
CA ILE A 276 5.92 17.19 -9.82
C ILE A 276 4.88 18.31 -9.64
N GLY A 277 4.17 18.67 -10.71
CA GLY A 277 3.07 19.63 -10.67
C GLY A 277 1.96 19.18 -9.72
N GLU A 278 1.54 17.94 -9.82
CA GLU A 278 0.54 17.33 -8.93
C GLU A 278 1.01 17.34 -7.45
N LEU A 279 2.27 16.97 -7.19
CA LEU A 279 2.82 17.04 -5.83
C LEU A 279 2.87 18.46 -5.28
N ALA A 280 3.20 19.45 -6.11
CA ALA A 280 3.21 20.84 -5.71
C ALA A 280 1.81 21.36 -5.38
N GLU A 281 0.80 20.97 -6.15
CA GLU A 281 -0.60 21.30 -5.90
C GLU A 281 -1.09 20.66 -4.60
N ILE A 282 -0.83 19.35 -4.38
CA ILE A 282 -1.16 18.66 -3.14
C ILE A 282 -0.53 19.36 -1.93
N ALA A 283 0.77 19.68 -2.00
CA ALA A 283 1.46 20.36 -0.90
C ALA A 283 0.87 21.74 -0.61
N GLY A 284 0.54 22.52 -1.66
CA GLY A 284 -0.07 23.83 -1.50
C GLY A 284 -1.47 23.77 -0.88
N LEU A 285 -2.30 22.80 -1.30
CA LEU A 285 -3.64 22.58 -0.75
C LEU A 285 -3.58 22.18 0.72
N LEU A 286 -2.65 21.31 1.09
CA LEU A 286 -2.45 20.83 2.47
C LEU A 286 -1.94 21.97 3.36
N GLU A 287 -0.96 22.75 2.89
CA GLU A 287 -0.40 23.89 3.63
C GLU A 287 -1.48 24.95 3.89
N ALA A 288 -2.30 25.27 2.88
CA ALA A 288 -3.42 26.22 3.01
C ALA A 288 -4.47 25.77 4.06
N GLN A 289 -4.60 24.45 4.30
CA GLN A 289 -5.47 23.87 5.32
C GLN A 289 -4.77 23.68 6.68
N GLY A 290 -3.50 24.08 6.81
CA GLY A 290 -2.71 23.99 8.03
C GLY A 290 -2.07 22.62 8.28
N TYR A 291 -1.98 21.75 7.28
CA TYR A 291 -1.21 20.50 7.35
C TYR A 291 0.24 20.76 6.96
N GLY A 292 1.07 21.06 7.94
CA GLY A 292 2.49 21.33 7.75
C GLY A 292 3.36 20.06 7.66
N ALA A 293 4.66 20.28 7.49
CA ALA A 293 5.66 19.21 7.38
C ALA A 293 5.84 18.39 8.66
N ASP A 294 5.25 18.82 9.78
CA ASP A 294 5.14 18.06 11.01
C ASP A 294 4.11 16.90 10.93
N ARG A 295 3.29 16.87 9.90
CA ARG A 295 2.27 15.85 9.66
C ARG A 295 2.36 15.20 8.29
N ILE A 296 2.58 15.98 7.22
CA ILE A 296 2.56 15.51 5.83
C ILE A 296 3.75 16.09 5.07
N VAL A 297 4.55 15.21 4.44
CA VAL A 297 5.76 15.59 3.70
C VAL A 297 5.82 14.92 2.34
N ILE A 298 6.41 15.59 1.35
CA ILE A 298 6.81 14.96 0.09
C ILE A 298 8.08 14.13 0.36
N ASP A 299 8.00 12.84 0.06
CA ASP A 299 9.10 11.91 0.31
C ASP A 299 9.27 10.92 -0.85
N PRO A 300 10.34 11.05 -1.66
CA PRO A 300 10.61 10.17 -2.79
C PRO A 300 10.81 8.71 -2.43
N SER A 301 11.12 8.38 -1.17
CA SER A 301 11.30 6.99 -0.72
C SER A 301 10.00 6.19 -0.72
N VAL A 302 8.84 6.83 -0.78
CA VAL A 302 7.55 6.14 -0.90
C VAL A 302 7.37 5.65 -2.33
N VAL A 303 7.64 4.37 -2.55
CA VAL A 303 7.55 3.71 -3.87
C VAL A 303 6.54 2.55 -3.87
N ARG A 304 5.51 2.63 -3.06
CA ARG A 304 4.48 1.59 -2.89
C ARG A 304 3.67 1.32 -4.14
N GLY A 305 3.14 0.09 -4.23
CA GLY A 305 2.13 -0.29 -5.22
C GLY A 305 2.58 -0.10 -6.65
N LEU A 306 3.84 -0.42 -6.97
CA LEU A 306 4.49 -0.13 -8.24
C LEU A 306 3.76 -0.63 -9.49
N GLY A 307 2.94 -1.69 -9.37
CA GLY A 307 2.12 -2.20 -10.48
C GLY A 307 0.65 -1.77 -10.44
N TYR A 308 0.25 -0.91 -9.48
CA TYR A 308 -1.14 -0.64 -9.18
C TYR A 308 -1.49 0.85 -9.26
N TYR A 309 -0.67 1.72 -8.64
CA TYR A 309 -0.92 3.15 -8.62
C TYR A 309 -0.43 3.85 -9.89
N THR A 310 -1.20 4.83 -10.34
CA THR A 310 -0.99 5.58 -11.59
C THR A 310 -0.55 7.02 -11.38
N GLY A 311 -0.71 7.55 -10.16
CA GLY A 311 -0.44 8.94 -9.82
C GLY A 311 0.12 9.10 -8.39
N PRO A 312 -0.42 10.03 -7.57
CA PRO A 312 -0.02 10.22 -6.20
C PRO A 312 -0.11 8.93 -5.37
N VAL A 313 0.87 8.72 -4.50
CA VAL A 313 0.95 7.60 -3.55
C VAL A 313 1.30 8.16 -2.18
N TYR A 314 0.76 7.56 -1.13
CA TYR A 314 0.96 8.01 0.24
C TYR A 314 1.07 6.87 1.22
N GLU A 315 1.79 7.12 2.29
CA GLU A 315 2.06 6.17 3.35
C GLU A 315 2.13 6.88 4.69
N ALA A 316 1.39 6.36 5.67
CA ALA A 316 1.50 6.81 7.04
C ALA A 316 2.37 5.86 7.84
N GLU A 317 3.38 6.41 8.50
CA GLU A 317 4.34 5.71 9.32
C GLU A 317 4.29 6.23 10.76
N LEU A 318 4.36 5.31 11.74
CA LEU A 318 4.56 5.68 13.14
C LEU A 318 6.04 5.91 13.41
N THR A 319 6.36 7.05 14.03
CA THR A 319 7.74 7.50 14.25
C THR A 319 8.30 7.12 15.62
N PHE A 320 7.44 6.68 16.56
CA PHE A 320 7.85 6.25 17.87
C PHE A 320 8.27 4.78 17.92
N GLU A 321 9.14 4.48 18.87
CA GLU A 321 9.58 3.11 19.15
C GLU A 321 8.80 2.53 20.32
N ILE A 322 8.49 1.24 20.24
CA ILE A 322 7.97 0.47 21.37
C ILE A 322 8.97 -0.60 21.79
N LEU A 323 8.84 -1.06 23.02
CA LEU A 323 9.57 -2.24 23.50
C LEU A 323 8.66 -3.46 23.39
N ASP A 324 9.15 -4.53 22.76
CA ASP A 324 8.44 -5.82 22.77
C ASP A 324 8.56 -6.49 24.16
N GLU A 325 7.84 -7.58 24.37
CA GLU A 325 7.84 -8.35 25.62
C GLU A 325 9.25 -8.79 26.09
N LYS A 326 10.24 -8.76 25.21
CA LYS A 326 11.64 -9.09 25.48
C LYS A 326 12.52 -7.85 25.67
N GLY A 327 11.91 -6.65 25.77
CA GLY A 327 12.62 -5.38 25.90
C GLY A 327 13.38 -4.92 24.66
N ARG A 328 13.09 -5.48 23.48
CA ARG A 328 13.73 -5.08 22.23
C ARG A 328 12.93 -3.97 21.58
N LYS A 329 13.62 -2.94 21.12
CA LYS A 329 13.02 -1.86 20.34
C LYS A 329 12.35 -2.40 19.08
N ARG A 330 11.14 -1.97 18.84
CA ARG A 330 10.34 -2.25 17.66
C ARG A 330 9.80 -0.95 17.10
N GLN A 331 9.88 -0.80 15.81
CA GLN A 331 9.22 0.25 15.06
C GLN A 331 8.10 -0.40 14.25
N PHE A 332 6.91 0.17 14.28
CA PHE A 332 5.76 -0.38 13.53
C PHE A 332 5.89 -0.13 12.03
N GLY A 333 6.60 0.92 11.65
CA GLY A 333 6.69 1.35 10.26
C GLY A 333 5.32 1.82 9.73
N SER A 334 5.02 1.44 8.51
CA SER A 334 3.79 1.82 7.83
C SER A 334 2.55 1.16 8.44
N VAL A 335 1.56 2.00 8.80
CA VAL A 335 0.25 1.58 9.35
C VAL A 335 -0.90 1.83 8.40
N ALA A 336 -0.73 2.69 7.40
CA ALA A 336 -1.71 2.94 6.36
C ALA A 336 -0.99 3.36 5.06
N GLY A 337 -1.66 3.20 3.94
CA GLY A 337 -1.16 3.62 2.65
C GLY A 337 -2.24 3.60 1.59
N GLY A 338 -2.02 4.35 0.53
CA GLY A 338 -2.95 4.48 -0.58
C GLY A 338 -2.31 5.15 -1.78
N GLY A 339 -3.13 5.47 -2.76
CA GLY A 339 -2.72 6.20 -3.95
C GLY A 339 -3.81 6.21 -5.00
N ARG A 340 -3.56 6.92 -6.09
CA ARG A 340 -4.44 7.01 -7.25
C ARG A 340 -4.30 5.74 -8.13
N TYR A 341 -5.42 5.17 -8.56
CA TYR A 341 -5.50 3.95 -9.34
C TYR A 341 -6.55 4.07 -10.46
N ASP A 342 -6.18 4.70 -11.57
CA ASP A 342 -7.11 5.03 -12.66
C ASP A 342 -7.52 3.81 -13.51
N ASP A 343 -6.79 2.70 -13.44
CA ASP A 343 -6.99 1.52 -14.30
C ASP A 343 -7.81 0.39 -13.63
N LEU A 344 -8.36 0.64 -12.45
CA LEU A 344 -8.99 -0.41 -11.64
C LEU A 344 -10.27 -0.99 -12.26
N VAL A 345 -11.02 -0.18 -13.02
CA VAL A 345 -12.35 -0.51 -13.56
C VAL A 345 -12.34 -0.65 -15.11
N LYS A 346 -11.15 -0.74 -15.71
CA LYS A 346 -11.00 -0.94 -17.17
C LYS A 346 -11.16 -2.39 -17.60
#